data_dd6c1df4811a48f80765279fca985de1
#
_entry.id   dd6c1df4811a48f80765279fca985de1
#
_cell.length_a   1.000
_cell.length_b   1.000
_cell.length_c   1.000
_cell.angle_alpha   90.00
_cell.angle_beta   90.00
_cell.angle_gamma   90.00
#
_symmetry.space_group_name_H-M   'P 1'
#
loop_
_entity.id
_entity.type
_entity.pdbx_description
1 polymer ?
#
loop_
_entity_poly.entity_id
_entity_poly.type
_entity_poly.pdbx_seq_one_letter_code
_entity_poly.pdbx_strand_id
1 'polypeptide(L)'
;MKNTPFTEKHIALGAKMAEFAGYNMPISYSGINDEHAAVRSNAGVFDVSHMGEFILKGPDALDLIQRVTTNDASKLSVGKAQYSCLSNNDGGIVDDLLVYCLEDNNAYMLVVNASNIEKDWNWISQFNDKNVEMHNISDKTCLLAIQGPNATKILQPLTEMDILNLKYYTFAKGKFADVENVLVSATGYTGAGGVEIYFEDKDDNAVKVWDAIFQAGAAQGIKPIGLGARDTLRLEMGYCLYGNDIDDTTSPLEAGLGWITKFTKDFTNRASLEKQKKEGVTRKLVGFEMLEKGIARHGYEIRDFEGNNLGVVTSGTQSPSLGKAIGLGYVEANRAAIDNEIFISIRNTLLKAKVVKVPFE
;
A
#
# COMPACT_ATOMS: atom_id res chain seq x y z
N MET A 1 -18.05 0.17 14.09
CA MET A 1 -17.26 -0.60 13.13
C MET A 1 -18.05 -0.66 11.84
N LYS A 2 -17.48 -0.20 10.72
CA LYS A 2 -18.10 -0.23 9.39
C LYS A 2 -17.95 -1.63 8.77
N ASN A 3 -18.83 -1.96 7.84
CA ASN A 3 -18.72 -3.14 6.99
C ASN A 3 -18.37 -2.72 5.56
N THR A 4 -17.65 -3.55 4.83
CA THR A 4 -17.51 -3.42 3.39
C THR A 4 -18.70 -4.08 2.69
N PRO A 5 -18.95 -3.81 1.40
CA PRO A 5 -19.99 -4.51 0.63
C PRO A 5 -19.81 -6.04 0.57
N PHE A 6 -18.60 -6.53 0.89
CA PHE A 6 -18.25 -7.96 0.85
C PHE A 6 -18.30 -8.66 2.22
N THR A 7 -18.60 -7.96 3.30
CA THR A 7 -18.55 -8.52 4.67
C THR A 7 -19.33 -9.83 4.82
N GLU A 8 -20.55 -9.91 4.27
CA GLU A 8 -21.35 -11.12 4.33
C GLU A 8 -20.72 -12.29 3.54
N LYS A 9 -20.03 -11.99 2.42
CA LYS A 9 -19.25 -13.02 1.68
C LYS A 9 -18.10 -13.55 2.52
N HIS A 10 -17.40 -12.69 3.25
CA HIS A 10 -16.30 -13.10 4.14
C HIS A 10 -16.80 -14.00 5.25
N ILE A 11 -17.89 -13.63 5.91
CA ILE A 11 -18.51 -14.42 6.98
C ILE A 11 -18.98 -15.77 6.44
N ALA A 12 -19.65 -15.80 5.28
CA ALA A 12 -20.13 -17.03 4.66
C ALA A 12 -18.99 -17.98 4.25
N LEU A 13 -17.81 -17.44 3.91
CA LEU A 13 -16.59 -18.21 3.62
C LEU A 13 -15.82 -18.64 4.88
N GLY A 14 -16.34 -18.34 6.08
CA GLY A 14 -15.71 -18.71 7.35
C GLY A 14 -14.47 -17.90 7.69
N ALA A 15 -14.35 -16.68 7.20
CA ALA A 15 -13.22 -15.82 7.51
C ALA A 15 -13.10 -15.51 9.01
N LYS A 16 -11.88 -15.49 9.51
CA LYS A 16 -11.58 -14.90 10.81
C LYS A 16 -11.65 -13.38 10.68
N MET A 17 -12.73 -12.81 11.17
CA MET A 17 -12.96 -11.35 11.12
C MET A 17 -12.33 -10.63 12.31
N ALA A 18 -11.83 -9.41 12.09
CA ALA A 18 -11.39 -8.50 13.14
C ALA A 18 -11.54 -7.04 12.71
N GLU A 19 -11.47 -6.15 13.68
CA GLU A 19 -11.43 -4.70 13.43
C GLU A 19 -10.09 -4.31 12.79
N PHE A 20 -10.18 -3.54 11.70
CA PHE A 20 -9.03 -2.92 11.05
C PHE A 20 -9.44 -1.55 10.49
N ALA A 21 -8.79 -0.49 10.93
CA ALA A 21 -9.04 0.89 10.49
C ALA A 21 -10.53 1.31 10.57
N GLY A 22 -11.25 0.85 11.60
CA GLY A 22 -12.67 1.12 11.81
C GLY A 22 -13.62 0.18 11.07
N TYR A 23 -13.11 -0.77 10.28
CA TYR A 23 -13.89 -1.73 9.49
C TYR A 23 -13.80 -3.15 10.06
N ASN A 24 -14.84 -3.95 9.82
CA ASN A 24 -14.87 -5.38 10.10
C ASN A 24 -14.25 -6.13 8.90
N MET A 25 -13.00 -6.53 9.02
CA MET A 25 -12.21 -7.05 7.90
C MET A 25 -11.79 -8.52 8.10
N PRO A 26 -11.66 -9.28 6.99
CA PRO A 26 -11.14 -10.64 7.06
C PRO A 26 -9.63 -10.63 7.30
N ILE A 27 -9.18 -11.25 8.39
CA ILE A 27 -7.76 -11.40 8.71
C ILE A 27 -7.18 -12.63 8.01
N SER A 28 -7.95 -13.72 7.96
CA SER A 28 -7.58 -14.95 7.25
C SER A 28 -8.81 -15.83 7.00
N TYR A 29 -8.68 -16.76 6.04
CA TYR A 29 -9.66 -17.80 5.72
C TYR A 29 -9.06 -19.19 5.95
N SER A 30 -8.19 -19.64 5.05
CA SER A 30 -7.51 -20.95 5.16
C SER A 30 -6.21 -20.91 5.97
N GLY A 31 -5.78 -19.72 6.35
CA GLY A 31 -4.56 -19.47 7.11
C GLY A 31 -3.53 -18.66 6.34
N ILE A 32 -2.80 -17.81 7.06
CA ILE A 32 -1.90 -16.79 6.48
C ILE A 32 -0.88 -17.41 5.51
N ASN A 33 -0.24 -18.52 5.88
CA ASN A 33 0.79 -19.14 5.04
C ASN A 33 0.22 -19.74 3.74
N ASP A 34 -0.95 -20.39 3.82
CA ASP A 34 -1.64 -20.96 2.67
C ASP A 34 -2.12 -19.87 1.70
N GLU A 35 -2.69 -18.81 2.25
CA GLU A 35 -3.14 -17.64 1.50
C GLU A 35 -1.97 -16.91 0.84
N HIS A 36 -0.89 -16.69 1.57
CA HIS A 36 0.35 -16.11 1.05
C HIS A 36 0.90 -16.92 -0.13
N ALA A 37 1.01 -18.24 0.03
CA ALA A 37 1.49 -19.14 -1.02
C ALA A 37 0.58 -19.12 -2.26
N ALA A 38 -0.74 -19.02 -2.08
CA ALA A 38 -1.69 -18.90 -3.19
C ALA A 38 -1.44 -17.63 -4.02
N VAL A 39 -1.15 -16.49 -3.39
CA VAL A 39 -0.82 -15.25 -4.08
C VAL A 39 0.52 -15.36 -4.82
N ARG A 40 1.56 -15.91 -4.19
CA ARG A 40 2.89 -16.07 -4.82
C ARG A 40 2.87 -16.99 -6.03
N SER A 41 2.09 -18.09 -6.00
CA SER A 41 2.13 -19.14 -7.02
C SER A 41 0.96 -19.14 -8.01
N ASN A 42 -0.14 -18.45 -7.69
CA ASN A 42 -1.38 -18.52 -8.46
C ASN A 42 -2.11 -17.18 -8.52
N ALA A 43 -3.21 -17.04 -7.78
CA ALA A 43 -3.98 -15.81 -7.64
C ALA A 43 -4.81 -15.82 -6.35
N GLY A 44 -4.91 -14.64 -5.73
CA GLY A 44 -5.74 -14.41 -4.58
C GLY A 44 -6.53 -13.10 -4.69
N VAL A 45 -7.69 -13.06 -4.05
CA VAL A 45 -8.62 -11.92 -4.03
C VAL A 45 -8.63 -11.31 -2.65
N PHE A 46 -8.25 -10.04 -2.56
CA PHE A 46 -8.34 -9.23 -1.35
C PHE A 46 -9.51 -8.26 -1.47
N ASP A 47 -10.35 -8.17 -0.46
CA ASP A 47 -11.21 -7.01 -0.26
C ASP A 47 -10.38 -5.91 0.39
N VAL A 48 -10.24 -4.80 -0.30
CA VAL A 48 -9.57 -3.60 0.18
C VAL A 48 -10.48 -2.36 0.05
N SER A 49 -11.81 -2.58 0.03
CA SER A 49 -12.84 -1.54 -0.06
C SER A 49 -12.90 -0.62 1.16
N HIS A 50 -12.08 -0.85 2.17
CA HIS A 50 -11.88 0.06 3.31
C HIS A 50 -10.99 1.25 2.97
N MET A 51 -10.24 1.20 1.86
CA MET A 51 -9.41 2.32 1.39
C MET A 51 -10.27 3.55 1.06
N GLY A 52 -9.63 4.71 0.95
CA GLY A 52 -10.30 5.95 0.58
C GLY A 52 -10.04 6.36 -0.86
N GLU A 53 -11.06 6.88 -1.53
CA GLU A 53 -10.96 7.40 -2.89
C GLU A 53 -11.51 8.82 -2.97
N PHE A 54 -10.68 9.74 -3.49
CA PHE A 54 -11.05 11.13 -3.73
C PHE A 54 -10.96 11.45 -5.22
N ILE A 55 -11.97 12.10 -5.76
CA ILE A 55 -11.93 12.66 -7.12
C ILE A 55 -11.68 14.15 -7.01
N LEU A 56 -10.66 14.64 -7.70
CA LEU A 56 -10.33 16.06 -7.85
C LEU A 56 -10.54 16.44 -9.31
N LYS A 57 -11.35 17.48 -9.57
CA LYS A 57 -11.70 17.93 -10.93
C LYS A 57 -11.51 19.43 -11.11
N GLY A 58 -11.24 19.81 -12.33
CA GLY A 58 -11.13 21.18 -12.80
C GLY A 58 -9.72 21.54 -13.27
N PRO A 59 -9.56 22.68 -13.89
CA PRO A 59 -8.28 23.11 -14.51
C PRO A 59 -7.13 23.28 -13.51
N ASP A 60 -7.45 23.52 -12.24
CA ASP A 60 -6.46 23.68 -11.16
C ASP A 60 -6.24 22.40 -10.33
N ALA A 61 -6.87 21.25 -10.71
CA ALA A 61 -6.72 19.99 -9.97
C ALA A 61 -5.27 19.50 -9.93
N LEU A 62 -4.55 19.61 -11.05
CA LEU A 62 -3.12 19.28 -11.10
C LEU A 62 -2.29 20.16 -10.17
N ASP A 63 -2.54 21.47 -10.13
CA ASP A 63 -1.79 22.40 -9.28
C ASP A 63 -1.96 22.05 -7.79
N LEU A 64 -3.21 21.73 -7.38
CA LEU A 64 -3.49 21.30 -6.02
C LEU A 64 -2.74 20.01 -5.67
N ILE A 65 -2.79 18.99 -6.55
CA ILE A 65 -2.07 17.72 -6.36
C ILE A 65 -0.57 17.96 -6.28
N GLN A 66 -0.01 18.77 -7.18
CA GLN A 66 1.41 19.11 -7.18
C GLN A 66 1.84 19.81 -5.89
N ARG A 67 0.98 20.62 -5.30
CA ARG A 67 1.27 21.34 -4.06
C ARG A 67 1.32 20.43 -2.84
N VAL A 68 0.44 19.44 -2.77
CA VAL A 68 0.30 18.58 -1.56
C VAL A 68 1.09 17.28 -1.65
N THR A 69 1.54 16.86 -2.84
CA THR A 69 2.25 15.60 -3.03
C THR A 69 3.72 15.78 -3.38
N THR A 70 4.56 14.84 -2.99
CA THR A 70 6.02 14.87 -3.20
C THR A 70 6.44 14.46 -4.61
N ASN A 71 5.66 13.59 -5.28
CA ASN A 71 5.97 13.15 -6.65
C ASN A 71 5.45 14.12 -7.70
N ASP A 72 5.94 14.01 -8.92
CA ASP A 72 5.59 14.91 -10.03
C ASP A 72 4.39 14.37 -10.82
N ALA A 73 3.18 14.78 -10.41
CA ALA A 73 1.93 14.39 -11.07
C ALA A 73 1.79 14.95 -12.50
N SER A 74 2.55 15.99 -12.88
CA SER A 74 2.57 16.54 -14.24
C SER A 74 3.14 15.56 -15.28
N LYS A 75 3.79 14.48 -14.84
CA LYS A 75 4.29 13.41 -15.70
C LYS A 75 3.25 12.33 -15.99
N LEU A 76 2.10 12.39 -15.35
CA LEU A 76 0.99 11.50 -15.63
C LEU A 76 0.27 11.92 -16.91
N SER A 77 -0.24 10.94 -17.63
CA SER A 77 -1.23 11.08 -18.69
C SER A 77 -2.39 10.12 -18.42
N VAL A 78 -3.51 10.32 -19.10
CA VAL A 78 -4.68 9.42 -18.98
C VAL A 78 -4.26 7.96 -19.04
N GLY A 79 -4.79 7.16 -18.12
CA GLY A 79 -4.47 5.73 -18.02
C GLY A 79 -3.21 5.42 -17.22
N LYS A 80 -2.58 6.40 -16.57
CA LYS A 80 -1.41 6.20 -15.70
C LYS A 80 -1.69 6.56 -14.25
N ALA A 81 -1.00 5.83 -13.36
CA ALA A 81 -0.98 6.10 -11.93
C ALA A 81 0.45 6.33 -11.44
N GLN A 82 0.61 6.90 -10.27
CA GLN A 82 1.90 6.97 -9.57
C GLN A 82 1.72 6.89 -8.06
N TYR A 83 2.74 6.37 -7.39
CA TYR A 83 2.87 6.39 -5.94
C TYR A 83 3.49 7.71 -5.49
N SER A 84 2.97 8.27 -4.40
CA SER A 84 3.42 9.54 -3.84
C SER A 84 3.22 9.59 -2.33
N CYS A 85 3.70 10.66 -1.69
CA CYS A 85 3.39 10.98 -0.30
C CYS A 85 2.75 12.36 -0.21
N LEU A 86 1.85 12.55 0.75
CA LEU A 86 1.47 13.86 1.28
C LEU A 86 2.49 14.24 2.34
N SER A 87 3.12 15.41 2.21
CA SER A 87 4.12 15.92 3.14
C SER A 87 3.50 16.94 4.08
N ASN A 88 3.77 16.86 5.39
CA ASN A 88 3.34 17.85 6.37
C ASN A 88 4.34 19.01 6.49
N ASN A 89 4.00 20.02 7.32
CA ASN A 89 4.84 21.22 7.49
C ASN A 89 6.14 20.95 8.27
N ASP A 90 6.22 19.85 9.00
CA ASP A 90 7.36 19.47 9.84
C ASP A 90 8.31 18.47 9.16
N GLY A 91 7.99 18.03 7.94
CA GLY A 91 8.80 17.09 7.14
C GLY A 91 8.38 15.65 7.24
N GLY A 92 7.34 15.35 8.01
CA GLY A 92 6.75 14.02 8.10
C GLY A 92 5.78 13.72 6.95
N ILE A 93 5.30 12.48 6.92
CA ILE A 93 4.37 11.98 5.93
C ILE A 93 2.95 11.98 6.51
N VAL A 94 2.05 12.80 5.94
CA VAL A 94 0.62 12.79 6.30
C VAL A 94 -0.01 11.47 5.90
N ASP A 95 0.24 11.04 4.66
CA ASP A 95 -0.13 9.72 4.14
C ASP A 95 0.72 9.38 2.90
N ASP A 96 0.77 8.11 2.55
CA ASP A 96 1.21 7.63 1.24
C ASP A 96 -0.01 7.24 0.40
N LEU A 97 0.05 7.53 -0.89
CA LEU A 97 -1.12 7.42 -1.76
C LEU A 97 -0.77 7.06 -3.20
N LEU A 98 -1.79 6.63 -3.93
CA LEU A 98 -1.74 6.54 -5.39
C LEU A 98 -2.47 7.74 -6.01
N VAL A 99 -1.91 8.28 -7.08
CA VAL A 99 -2.50 9.35 -7.91
C VAL A 99 -2.77 8.78 -9.30
N TYR A 100 -4.02 8.77 -9.71
CA TYR A 100 -4.49 8.29 -11.02
C TYR A 100 -4.88 9.47 -11.90
N CYS A 101 -4.38 9.53 -13.13
CA CYS A 101 -4.82 10.53 -14.12
C CYS A 101 -6.02 9.99 -14.92
N LEU A 102 -7.21 10.49 -14.61
CA LEU A 102 -8.45 10.10 -15.28
C LEU A 102 -8.70 10.90 -16.56
N GLU A 103 -8.34 12.20 -16.54
CA GLU A 103 -8.41 13.12 -17.66
C GLU A 103 -7.21 14.06 -17.59
N ASP A 104 -6.51 14.24 -18.70
CA ASP A 104 -5.30 15.07 -18.73
C ASP A 104 -5.58 16.50 -18.25
N ASN A 105 -4.81 16.93 -17.24
CA ASN A 105 -4.90 18.25 -16.62
C ASN A 105 -6.29 18.63 -16.08
N ASN A 106 -7.19 17.68 -15.90
CA ASN A 106 -8.58 17.97 -15.50
C ASN A 106 -9.12 17.09 -14.38
N ALA A 107 -8.93 15.77 -14.44
CA ALA A 107 -9.51 14.87 -13.44
C ALA A 107 -8.52 13.82 -12.95
N TYR A 108 -8.46 13.67 -11.63
CA TYR A 108 -7.58 12.74 -10.94
C TYR A 108 -8.35 11.99 -9.85
N MET A 109 -7.94 10.75 -9.60
CA MET A 109 -8.37 9.99 -8.43
C MET A 109 -7.18 9.80 -7.50
N LEU A 110 -7.37 10.10 -6.23
CA LEU A 110 -6.41 9.81 -5.15
C LEU A 110 -6.91 8.61 -4.36
N VAL A 111 -6.03 7.62 -4.12
CA VAL A 111 -6.35 6.46 -3.29
C VAL A 111 -5.48 6.50 -2.05
N VAL A 112 -6.11 6.58 -0.88
CA VAL A 112 -5.50 6.86 0.42
C VAL A 112 -5.74 5.74 1.42
N ASN A 113 -4.94 5.70 2.49
CA ASN A 113 -5.10 4.71 3.54
C ASN A 113 -6.40 4.92 4.34
N ALA A 114 -7.06 3.82 4.69
CA ALA A 114 -8.36 3.83 5.36
C ALA A 114 -8.39 4.66 6.65
N SER A 115 -7.36 4.53 7.49
CA SER A 115 -7.26 5.27 8.76
C SER A 115 -7.06 6.78 8.57
N ASN A 116 -6.67 7.20 7.38
CA ASN A 116 -6.30 8.58 7.08
C ASN A 116 -7.32 9.33 6.21
N ILE A 117 -8.44 8.71 5.81
CA ILE A 117 -9.42 9.31 4.89
C ILE A 117 -9.83 10.73 5.32
N GLU A 118 -10.23 10.92 6.58
CA GLU A 118 -10.63 12.23 7.09
C GLU A 118 -9.43 13.18 7.22
N LYS A 119 -8.30 12.68 7.68
CA LYS A 119 -7.05 13.44 7.83
C LYS A 119 -6.58 13.98 6.48
N ASP A 120 -6.54 13.14 5.47
CA ASP A 120 -6.07 13.49 4.13
C ASP A 120 -7.03 14.44 3.42
N TRP A 121 -8.34 14.19 3.55
CA TRP A 121 -9.35 15.10 3.03
C TRP A 121 -9.18 16.50 3.61
N ASN A 122 -9.05 16.61 4.93
CA ASN A 122 -8.87 17.88 5.61
C ASN A 122 -7.53 18.54 5.23
N TRP A 123 -6.46 17.74 5.12
CA TRP A 123 -5.15 18.23 4.72
C TRP A 123 -5.17 18.83 3.30
N ILE A 124 -5.70 18.11 2.32
CA ILE A 124 -5.79 18.58 0.94
C ILE A 124 -6.70 19.82 0.85
N SER A 125 -7.83 19.81 1.56
CA SER A 125 -8.78 20.93 1.57
C SER A 125 -8.18 22.25 2.04
N GLN A 126 -7.20 22.22 2.97
CA GLN A 126 -6.52 23.43 3.46
C GLN A 126 -5.73 24.16 2.36
N PHE A 127 -5.32 23.43 1.31
CA PHE A 127 -4.55 23.99 0.20
C PHE A 127 -5.40 24.27 -1.04
N ASN A 128 -6.72 24.02 -0.96
CA ASN A 128 -7.65 24.21 -2.07
C ASN A 128 -8.12 25.69 -2.15
N ASP A 129 -7.21 26.59 -2.41
CA ASP A 129 -7.44 28.03 -2.53
C ASP A 129 -8.06 28.45 -3.87
N LYS A 130 -8.03 27.55 -4.88
CA LYS A 130 -8.61 27.78 -6.21
C LYS A 130 -9.99 27.12 -6.41
N ASN A 131 -10.60 26.61 -5.35
CA ASN A 131 -11.91 25.93 -5.38
C ASN A 131 -11.98 24.76 -6.39
N VAL A 132 -10.94 23.93 -6.42
CA VAL A 132 -10.95 22.66 -7.14
C VAL A 132 -12.14 21.83 -6.66
N GLU A 133 -12.89 21.26 -7.58
CA GLU A 133 -14.01 20.37 -7.25
C GLU A 133 -13.47 19.06 -6.66
N MET A 134 -13.84 18.76 -5.42
CA MET A 134 -13.40 17.58 -4.69
C MET A 134 -14.60 16.73 -4.27
N HIS A 135 -14.52 15.41 -4.50
CA HIS A 135 -15.52 14.44 -4.09
C HIS A 135 -14.87 13.29 -3.35
N ASN A 136 -15.31 13.05 -2.11
CA ASN A 136 -15.00 11.83 -1.40
C ASN A 136 -16.01 10.74 -1.81
N ILE A 137 -15.54 9.74 -2.55
CA ILE A 137 -16.36 8.64 -3.05
C ILE A 137 -16.09 7.32 -2.33
N SER A 138 -15.31 7.35 -1.24
CA SER A 138 -14.85 6.16 -0.51
C SER A 138 -15.98 5.23 -0.09
N ASP A 139 -17.07 5.77 0.49
CA ASP A 139 -18.21 4.96 0.95
C ASP A 139 -19.07 4.40 -0.21
N LYS A 140 -18.76 4.74 -1.46
CA LYS A 140 -19.49 4.29 -2.66
C LYS A 140 -18.63 3.43 -3.59
N THR A 141 -17.38 3.20 -3.23
CA THR A 141 -16.41 2.49 -4.06
C THR A 141 -16.14 1.11 -3.49
N CYS A 142 -16.29 0.09 -4.33
CA CYS A 142 -15.73 -1.23 -4.09
C CYS A 142 -14.31 -1.27 -4.65
N LEU A 143 -13.38 -1.81 -3.88
CA LEU A 143 -12.02 -2.06 -4.32
C LEU A 143 -11.63 -3.51 -4.02
N LEU A 144 -11.38 -4.28 -5.08
CA LEU A 144 -10.83 -5.63 -4.99
C LEU A 144 -9.43 -5.66 -5.58
N ALA A 145 -8.47 -6.22 -4.85
CA ALA A 145 -7.14 -6.51 -5.38
C ALA A 145 -7.04 -8.00 -5.72
N ILE A 146 -6.83 -8.33 -6.99
CA ILE A 146 -6.63 -9.70 -7.46
C ILE A 146 -5.16 -9.82 -7.85
N GLN A 147 -4.40 -10.51 -7.03
CA GLN A 147 -2.95 -10.53 -7.06
C GLN A 147 -2.40 -11.94 -7.27
N GLY A 148 -1.31 -12.03 -8.02
CA GLY A 148 -0.61 -13.26 -8.32
C GLY A 148 -0.36 -13.46 -9.83
N PRO A 149 0.55 -14.37 -10.22
CA PRO A 149 1.00 -14.54 -11.60
C PRO A 149 -0.10 -14.97 -12.59
N ASN A 150 -1.19 -15.55 -12.10
CA ASN A 150 -2.31 -15.98 -12.92
C ASN A 150 -3.53 -15.02 -12.86
N ALA A 151 -3.47 -13.97 -12.05
CA ALA A 151 -4.60 -13.07 -11.80
C ALA A 151 -5.20 -12.51 -13.11
N THR A 152 -4.40 -11.86 -13.94
CA THR A 152 -4.88 -11.24 -15.19
C THR A 152 -5.41 -12.26 -16.18
N LYS A 153 -4.83 -13.47 -16.25
CA LYS A 153 -5.32 -14.56 -17.12
C LYS A 153 -6.70 -15.05 -16.69
N ILE A 154 -6.92 -15.18 -15.38
CA ILE A 154 -8.22 -15.56 -14.81
C ILE A 154 -9.28 -14.50 -15.13
N LEU A 155 -8.91 -13.22 -15.03
CA LEU A 155 -9.83 -12.11 -15.16
C LEU A 155 -10.12 -11.70 -16.61
N GLN A 156 -9.22 -11.97 -17.55
CA GLN A 156 -9.37 -11.53 -18.94
C GLN A 156 -10.70 -11.94 -19.60
N PRO A 157 -11.27 -13.14 -19.36
CA PRO A 157 -12.58 -13.50 -19.93
C PRO A 157 -13.77 -12.65 -19.41
N LEU A 158 -13.59 -11.88 -18.34
CA LEU A 158 -14.65 -11.06 -17.74
C LEU A 158 -14.72 -9.64 -18.36
N THR A 159 -13.84 -9.31 -19.29
CA THR A 159 -13.76 -7.98 -19.88
C THR A 159 -13.17 -7.99 -21.30
N GLU A 160 -13.59 -7.03 -22.12
CA GLU A 160 -12.97 -6.77 -23.43
C GLU A 160 -11.74 -5.85 -23.32
N MET A 161 -11.48 -5.24 -22.15
CA MET A 161 -10.25 -4.49 -21.91
C MET A 161 -9.04 -5.44 -21.98
N ASP A 162 -7.97 -5.02 -22.66
CA ASP A 162 -6.71 -5.80 -22.71
C ASP A 162 -5.95 -5.67 -21.39
N ILE A 163 -6.40 -6.43 -20.37
CA ILE A 163 -5.78 -6.41 -19.02
C ILE A 163 -4.53 -7.28 -18.92
N LEU A 164 -4.33 -8.21 -19.87
CA LEU A 164 -3.11 -9.03 -19.94
C LEU A 164 -1.86 -8.20 -20.24
N ASN A 165 -2.01 -7.14 -21.02
CA ASN A 165 -0.91 -6.30 -21.48
C ASN A 165 -0.80 -4.97 -20.72
N LEU A 166 -1.60 -4.76 -19.66
CA LEU A 166 -1.46 -3.59 -18.80
C LEU A 166 -0.06 -3.54 -18.17
N LYS A 167 0.62 -2.43 -18.38
CA LYS A 167 1.93 -2.18 -17.77
C LYS A 167 1.75 -1.75 -16.30
N TYR A 168 2.72 -2.08 -15.48
CA TYR A 168 2.72 -1.64 -14.09
C TYR A 168 2.53 -0.13 -13.96
N TYR A 169 1.66 0.30 -13.06
CA TYR A 169 1.18 1.69 -12.90
C TYR A 169 0.42 2.25 -14.12
N THR A 170 -0.24 1.40 -14.90
CA THR A 170 -1.25 1.83 -15.88
C THR A 170 -2.61 1.20 -15.58
N PHE A 171 -3.67 1.81 -16.08
CA PHE A 171 -5.04 1.31 -15.91
C PHE A 171 -5.86 1.46 -17.19
N ALA A 172 -6.89 0.65 -17.29
CA ALA A 172 -7.95 0.77 -18.29
C ALA A 172 -9.30 0.99 -17.58
N LYS A 173 -10.25 1.64 -18.27
CA LYS A 173 -11.60 1.82 -17.80
C LYS A 173 -12.59 1.29 -18.82
N GLY A 174 -13.53 0.46 -18.39
CA GLY A 174 -14.50 -0.14 -19.28
C GLY A 174 -15.50 -1.03 -18.54
N LYS A 175 -16.12 -1.95 -19.27
CA LYS A 175 -17.04 -2.94 -18.75
C LYS A 175 -16.26 -4.14 -18.20
N PHE A 176 -16.61 -4.60 -17.01
CA PHE A 176 -16.04 -5.80 -16.36
C PHE A 176 -17.15 -6.58 -15.65
N ALA A 177 -17.24 -7.89 -15.89
CA ALA A 177 -18.28 -8.75 -15.31
C ALA A 177 -19.70 -8.15 -15.42
N ASP A 178 -20.05 -7.61 -16.58
CA ASP A 178 -21.31 -6.91 -16.87
C ASP A 178 -21.58 -5.63 -16.05
N VAL A 179 -20.57 -5.10 -15.36
CA VAL A 179 -20.60 -3.81 -14.68
C VAL A 179 -19.87 -2.75 -15.51
N GLU A 180 -20.54 -1.62 -15.73
CA GLU A 180 -19.99 -0.49 -16.51
C GLU A 180 -19.07 0.40 -15.66
N ASN A 181 -18.19 1.13 -16.33
CA ASN A 181 -17.29 2.12 -15.71
C ASN A 181 -16.31 1.55 -14.68
N VAL A 182 -15.98 0.29 -14.76
CA VAL A 182 -14.97 -0.35 -13.89
C VAL A 182 -13.57 0.10 -14.32
N LEU A 183 -12.77 0.52 -13.34
CA LEU A 183 -11.35 0.84 -13.54
C LEU A 183 -10.52 -0.37 -13.11
N VAL A 184 -9.71 -0.91 -14.02
CA VAL A 184 -8.79 -2.02 -13.76
C VAL A 184 -7.37 -1.50 -13.86
N SER A 185 -6.64 -1.54 -12.75
CA SER A 185 -5.30 -0.97 -12.62
C SER A 185 -4.25 -2.06 -12.39
N ALA A 186 -3.15 -2.01 -13.14
CA ALA A 186 -1.98 -2.85 -12.89
C ALA A 186 -1.14 -2.28 -11.72
N THR A 187 -1.75 -2.27 -10.56
CA THR A 187 -1.19 -1.88 -9.25
C THR A 187 -1.43 -2.98 -8.24
N GLY A 188 -0.80 -2.87 -7.07
CA GLY A 188 -0.95 -3.83 -5.97
C GLY A 188 0.12 -3.66 -4.91
N TYR A 189 0.00 -4.46 -3.86
CA TYR A 189 0.80 -4.34 -2.64
C TYR A 189 1.48 -5.68 -2.26
N THR A 190 1.71 -6.54 -3.26
CA THR A 190 2.21 -7.90 -3.03
C THR A 190 3.52 -8.23 -3.75
N GLY A 191 3.88 -7.46 -4.77
CA GLY A 191 5.00 -7.78 -5.67
C GLY A 191 4.77 -9.00 -6.57
N ALA A 192 3.60 -9.66 -6.47
CA ALA A 192 3.29 -10.89 -7.22
C ALA A 192 2.64 -10.63 -8.59
N GLY A 193 2.46 -9.36 -8.98
CA GLY A 193 1.66 -8.97 -10.14
C GLY A 193 0.16 -9.05 -9.87
N GLY A 194 -0.64 -8.76 -10.88
CA GLY A 194 -2.10 -8.71 -10.77
C GLY A 194 -2.65 -7.30 -10.95
N VAL A 195 -3.88 -7.10 -10.52
CA VAL A 195 -4.61 -5.85 -10.70
C VAL A 195 -5.41 -5.47 -9.46
N GLU A 196 -5.79 -4.20 -9.40
CA GLU A 196 -6.78 -3.64 -8.49
C GLU A 196 -7.98 -3.16 -9.32
N ILE A 197 -9.19 -3.47 -8.86
CA ILE A 197 -10.44 -3.22 -9.58
C ILE A 197 -11.31 -2.30 -8.74
N TYR A 198 -11.61 -1.11 -9.29
CA TYR A 198 -12.43 -0.08 -8.67
C TYR A 198 -13.78 0.01 -9.40
N PHE A 199 -14.86 -0.01 -8.67
CA PHE A 199 -16.21 0.15 -9.22
C PHE A 199 -17.19 0.68 -8.19
N GLU A 200 -18.31 1.24 -8.65
CA GLU A 200 -19.34 1.80 -7.77
C GLU A 200 -20.14 0.68 -7.10
N ASP A 201 -20.32 0.79 -5.77
CA ASP A 201 -21.24 -0.06 -5.00
C ASP A 201 -22.69 0.35 -5.26
N LYS A 202 -23.26 -0.19 -6.33
CA LYS A 202 -24.61 0.09 -6.81
C LYS A 202 -25.20 -1.14 -7.49
N ASP A 203 -26.51 -1.32 -7.40
CA ASP A 203 -27.28 -2.35 -8.14
C ASP A 203 -26.69 -3.78 -8.02
N ASP A 204 -26.28 -4.18 -6.81
CA ASP A 204 -25.64 -5.46 -6.51
C ASP A 204 -24.28 -5.70 -7.22
N ASN A 205 -23.62 -4.65 -7.68
CA ASN A 205 -22.34 -4.75 -8.39
C ASN A 205 -21.28 -5.50 -7.57
N ALA A 206 -21.22 -5.29 -6.26
CA ALA A 206 -20.29 -5.98 -5.37
C ALA A 206 -20.46 -7.51 -5.49
N VAL A 207 -21.68 -8.01 -5.39
CA VAL A 207 -22.00 -9.45 -5.49
C VAL A 207 -21.69 -9.96 -6.89
N LYS A 208 -22.09 -9.25 -7.96
CA LYS A 208 -21.83 -9.65 -9.35
C LYS A 208 -20.34 -9.81 -9.65
N VAL A 209 -19.55 -8.80 -9.31
CA VAL A 209 -18.11 -8.80 -9.59
C VAL A 209 -17.41 -9.88 -8.77
N TRP A 210 -17.71 -9.99 -7.46
CA TRP A 210 -17.15 -11.02 -6.60
C TRP A 210 -17.42 -12.43 -7.13
N ASP A 211 -18.70 -12.75 -7.41
CA ASP A 211 -19.09 -14.08 -7.85
C ASP A 211 -18.52 -14.41 -9.24
N ALA A 212 -18.47 -13.44 -10.17
CA ALA A 212 -17.84 -13.60 -11.47
C ALA A 212 -16.33 -13.93 -11.38
N ILE A 213 -15.59 -13.23 -10.50
CA ILE A 213 -14.16 -13.48 -10.28
C ILE A 213 -13.93 -14.91 -9.76
N PHE A 214 -14.67 -15.30 -8.72
CA PHE A 214 -14.52 -16.63 -8.13
C PHE A 214 -14.99 -17.76 -9.07
N GLN A 215 -16.03 -17.52 -9.87
CA GLN A 215 -16.46 -18.46 -10.91
C GLN A 215 -15.39 -18.62 -12.00
N ALA A 216 -14.82 -17.52 -12.50
CA ALA A 216 -13.77 -17.54 -13.52
C ALA A 216 -12.50 -18.25 -13.02
N GLY A 217 -12.15 -18.06 -11.75
CA GLY A 217 -10.96 -18.65 -11.13
C GLY A 217 -11.15 -20.00 -10.49
N ALA A 218 -12.36 -20.58 -10.50
CA ALA A 218 -12.67 -21.80 -9.79
C ALA A 218 -11.80 -23.01 -10.21
N ALA A 219 -11.62 -23.20 -11.52
CA ALA A 219 -10.80 -24.28 -12.07
C ALA A 219 -9.30 -24.11 -11.75
N GLN A 220 -8.84 -22.88 -11.55
CA GLN A 220 -7.47 -22.53 -11.20
C GLN A 220 -7.26 -22.50 -9.68
N GLY A 221 -8.30 -22.63 -8.87
CA GLY A 221 -8.22 -22.62 -7.41
C GLY A 221 -7.89 -21.24 -6.83
N ILE A 222 -8.48 -20.17 -7.39
CA ILE A 222 -8.39 -18.83 -6.82
C ILE A 222 -8.88 -18.82 -5.37
N LYS A 223 -8.20 -18.08 -4.49
CA LYS A 223 -8.54 -18.04 -3.06
C LYS A 223 -8.91 -16.63 -2.59
N PRO A 224 -9.84 -16.52 -1.62
CA PRO A 224 -10.00 -15.29 -0.86
C PRO A 224 -8.80 -15.14 0.09
N ILE A 225 -8.30 -13.92 0.24
CA ILE A 225 -7.07 -13.62 0.98
C ILE A 225 -7.36 -12.56 2.04
N GLY A 226 -6.94 -12.82 3.27
CA GLY A 226 -7.11 -11.89 4.38
C GLY A 226 -5.95 -10.93 4.57
N LEU A 227 -6.15 -9.96 5.47
CA LEU A 227 -5.16 -8.92 5.78
C LEU A 227 -3.88 -9.47 6.40
N GLY A 228 -3.92 -10.64 7.04
CA GLY A 228 -2.71 -11.28 7.58
C GLY A 228 -1.72 -11.67 6.49
N ALA A 229 -2.18 -12.25 5.38
CA ALA A 229 -1.33 -12.54 4.23
C ALA A 229 -0.93 -11.27 3.46
N ARG A 230 -1.82 -10.24 3.39
CA ARG A 230 -1.46 -8.92 2.84
C ARG A 230 -0.23 -8.35 3.55
N ASP A 231 -0.17 -8.42 4.88
CA ASP A 231 0.96 -7.91 5.65
C ASP A 231 2.25 -8.71 5.41
N THR A 232 2.20 -10.03 5.36
CA THR A 232 3.39 -10.84 5.08
C THR A 232 3.92 -10.62 3.65
N LEU A 233 3.02 -10.50 2.66
CA LEU A 233 3.37 -10.26 1.26
C LEU A 233 4.04 -8.89 1.05
N ARG A 234 3.45 -7.81 1.58
CA ARG A 234 4.01 -6.46 1.44
C ARG A 234 5.37 -6.35 2.13
N LEU A 235 5.49 -6.99 3.31
CA LEU A 235 6.75 -6.92 4.09
C LEU A 235 7.90 -7.61 3.37
N GLU A 236 7.68 -8.76 2.72
CA GLU A 236 8.70 -9.40 1.87
C GLU A 236 9.23 -8.48 0.77
N MET A 237 8.37 -7.59 0.25
CA MET A 237 8.75 -6.58 -0.73
C MET A 237 9.39 -5.33 -0.12
N GLY A 238 9.39 -5.20 1.21
CA GLY A 238 9.85 -4.00 1.90
C GLY A 238 8.92 -2.80 1.71
N TYR A 239 7.65 -3.01 1.36
CA TYR A 239 6.67 -1.93 1.21
C TYR A 239 6.24 -1.40 2.57
N CYS A 240 6.26 -0.08 2.72
CA CYS A 240 5.84 0.60 3.94
C CYS A 240 4.35 0.39 4.23
N LEU A 241 4.01 0.28 5.51
CA LEU A 241 2.65 0.37 6.03
C LEU A 241 2.54 1.67 6.84
N TYR A 242 1.61 2.55 6.43
CA TYR A 242 1.34 3.77 7.18
C TYR A 242 0.87 3.46 8.62
N GLY A 243 1.37 4.23 9.57
CA GLY A 243 1.16 3.99 11.01
C GLY A 243 2.13 2.98 11.64
N ASN A 244 2.90 2.27 10.81
CA ASN A 244 3.98 1.37 11.26
C ASN A 244 5.35 1.86 10.81
N ASP A 245 5.59 1.88 9.49
CA ASP A 245 6.90 2.16 8.89
C ASP A 245 7.06 3.62 8.50
N ILE A 246 5.96 4.31 8.27
CA ILE A 246 5.88 5.74 7.96
C ILE A 246 4.71 6.38 8.70
N ASP A 247 4.87 7.62 9.10
CA ASP A 247 3.87 8.42 9.81
C ASP A 247 4.20 9.93 9.75
N ASP A 248 3.45 10.73 10.51
CA ASP A 248 3.65 12.18 10.60
C ASP A 248 5.02 12.61 11.14
N THR A 249 5.82 11.71 11.72
CA THR A 249 7.15 11.99 12.30
C THR A 249 8.30 11.46 11.46
N THR A 250 8.01 10.77 10.36
CA THR A 250 9.00 10.17 9.46
C THR A 250 9.05 10.89 8.12
N SER A 251 10.24 11.27 7.67
CA SER A 251 10.37 11.91 6.36
C SER A 251 10.42 10.87 5.22
N PRO A 252 10.01 11.25 3.99
CA PRO A 252 10.17 10.38 2.84
C PRO A 252 11.62 9.96 2.60
N LEU A 253 12.59 10.80 2.95
CA LEU A 253 14.02 10.51 2.76
C LEU A 253 14.53 9.47 3.76
N GLU A 254 14.10 9.56 5.02
CA GLU A 254 14.40 8.56 6.05
C GLU A 254 13.80 7.19 5.71
N ALA A 255 12.59 7.19 5.15
CA ALA A 255 11.84 5.99 4.77
C ALA A 255 12.30 5.33 3.46
N GLY A 256 13.35 5.87 2.80
CA GLY A 256 13.81 5.34 1.51
C GLY A 256 12.91 5.72 0.32
N LEU A 257 11.98 6.65 0.51
CA LEU A 257 11.04 7.13 -0.50
C LEU A 257 11.55 8.36 -1.27
N GLY A 258 12.85 8.61 -1.25
CA GLY A 258 13.47 9.71 -2.00
C GLY A 258 13.24 9.64 -3.50
N TRP A 259 13.01 8.45 -4.06
CA TRP A 259 12.72 8.25 -5.49
C TRP A 259 11.37 8.83 -5.93
N ILE A 260 10.41 9.03 -5.02
CA ILE A 260 9.13 9.72 -5.26
C ILE A 260 9.11 11.15 -4.69
N THR A 261 10.23 11.68 -4.21
CA THR A 261 10.35 13.04 -3.69
C THR A 261 11.07 13.90 -4.74
N LYS A 262 10.30 14.64 -5.54
CA LYS A 262 10.80 15.35 -6.73
C LYS A 262 11.05 16.82 -6.46
N PHE A 263 12.30 17.19 -6.23
CA PHE A 263 12.72 18.57 -5.97
C PHE A 263 12.73 19.48 -7.22
N THR A 264 12.32 18.97 -8.38
CA THR A 264 12.17 19.72 -9.63
C THR A 264 10.87 20.54 -9.70
N LYS A 265 9.96 20.34 -8.75
CA LYS A 265 8.73 21.09 -8.58
C LYS A 265 8.59 21.62 -7.16
N ASP A 266 7.70 22.56 -6.95
CA ASP A 266 7.34 23.03 -5.62
C ASP A 266 6.27 22.13 -4.98
N PHE A 267 6.33 21.96 -3.66
CA PHE A 267 5.35 21.22 -2.86
C PHE A 267 5.50 21.58 -1.38
N THR A 268 4.50 21.21 -0.58
CA THR A 268 4.50 21.49 0.87
C THR A 268 5.76 20.95 1.53
N ASN A 269 6.46 21.81 2.25
CA ASN A 269 7.71 21.54 2.98
C ASN A 269 8.93 21.11 2.11
N ARG A 270 8.91 21.39 0.81
CA ARG A 270 10.03 21.09 -0.10
C ARG A 270 11.38 21.58 0.45
N ALA A 271 11.43 22.83 0.92
CA ALA A 271 12.69 23.44 1.36
C ALA A 271 13.35 22.69 2.51
N SER A 272 12.58 22.23 3.50
CA SER A 272 13.07 21.43 4.62
C SER A 272 13.58 20.06 4.17
N LEU A 273 12.83 19.37 3.31
CA LEU A 273 13.26 18.08 2.75
C LEU A 273 14.49 18.22 1.83
N GLU A 274 14.60 19.32 1.07
CA GLU A 274 15.79 19.58 0.25
C GLU A 274 17.02 19.84 1.12
N LYS A 275 16.86 20.56 2.24
CA LYS A 275 17.91 20.72 3.25
C LYS A 275 18.33 19.36 3.82
N GLN A 276 17.38 18.54 4.27
CA GLN A 276 17.65 17.19 4.78
C GLN A 276 18.38 16.30 3.75
N LYS A 277 18.03 16.43 2.46
CA LYS A 277 18.74 15.72 1.38
C LYS A 277 20.21 16.14 1.26
N LYS A 278 20.51 17.43 1.43
CA LYS A 278 21.87 17.97 1.35
C LYS A 278 22.73 17.60 2.59
N GLU A 279 22.12 17.69 3.76
CA GLU A 279 22.81 17.42 5.03
C GLU A 279 22.89 15.92 5.36
N GLY A 280 22.05 15.10 4.73
CA GLY A 280 21.87 13.70 5.05
C GLY A 280 20.82 13.51 6.13
N VAL A 281 20.27 12.28 6.19
CA VAL A 281 19.32 11.86 7.23
C VAL A 281 20.08 11.33 8.45
N THR A 282 19.52 11.52 9.63
CA THR A 282 20.11 11.04 10.89
C THR A 282 19.78 9.57 11.16
N ARG A 283 18.65 9.08 10.61
CA ARG A 283 18.20 7.69 10.70
C ARG A 283 17.68 7.22 9.34
N LYS A 284 17.62 5.90 9.15
CA LYS A 284 17.08 5.27 7.93
C LYS A 284 16.23 4.06 8.25
N LEU A 285 15.16 3.89 7.50
CA LEU A 285 14.41 2.64 7.45
C LEU A 285 15.24 1.60 6.70
N VAL A 286 15.49 0.46 7.35
CA VAL A 286 16.25 -0.67 6.80
C VAL A 286 15.46 -1.96 6.90
N GLY A 287 15.71 -2.87 5.94
CA GLY A 287 15.30 -4.26 6.09
C GLY A 287 16.33 -5.03 6.91
N PHE A 288 15.87 -5.95 7.72
CA PHE A 288 16.76 -6.86 8.46
C PHE A 288 16.23 -8.30 8.50
N GLU A 289 17.14 -9.25 8.62
CA GLU A 289 16.88 -10.67 8.78
C GLU A 289 17.38 -11.12 10.15
N MET A 290 16.53 -11.86 10.90
CA MET A 290 16.95 -12.46 12.16
C MET A 290 17.94 -13.61 11.90
N LEU A 291 19.07 -13.61 12.59
CA LEU A 291 20.06 -14.70 12.54
C LEU A 291 19.82 -15.72 13.64
N GLU A 292 19.10 -15.35 14.68
CA GLU A 292 18.70 -16.19 15.80
C GLU A 292 17.18 -16.36 15.84
N LYS A 293 16.71 -17.42 16.50
CA LYS A 293 15.28 -17.76 16.57
C LYS A 293 14.50 -16.72 17.37
N GLY A 294 13.69 -15.96 16.67
CA GLY A 294 12.79 -14.94 17.23
C GLY A 294 12.11 -14.20 16.10
N ILE A 295 10.94 -13.62 16.37
CA ILE A 295 10.21 -12.78 15.43
C ILE A 295 10.15 -11.38 16.00
N ALA A 296 10.72 -10.43 15.28
CA ALA A 296 10.64 -9.01 15.63
C ALA A 296 9.20 -8.51 15.51
N ARG A 297 8.82 -7.56 16.36
CA ARG A 297 7.50 -6.93 16.35
C ARG A 297 7.64 -5.42 16.44
N HIS A 298 6.61 -4.71 15.97
CA HIS A 298 6.53 -3.27 16.10
C HIS A 298 6.84 -2.81 17.52
N GLY A 299 7.69 -1.78 17.65
CA GLY A 299 8.08 -1.20 18.93
C GLY A 299 9.23 -1.91 19.66
N TYR A 300 9.72 -3.05 19.15
CA TYR A 300 10.92 -3.66 19.73
C TYR A 300 12.15 -2.79 19.44
N GLU A 301 13.01 -2.63 20.45
CA GLU A 301 14.23 -1.84 20.30
C GLU A 301 15.27 -2.58 19.45
N ILE A 302 15.95 -1.80 18.61
CA ILE A 302 17.15 -2.22 17.88
C ILE A 302 18.34 -1.71 18.65
N ARG A 303 19.29 -2.59 18.99
CA ARG A 303 20.45 -2.29 19.82
C ARG A 303 21.75 -2.74 19.16
N ASP A 304 22.89 -2.22 19.63
CA ASP A 304 24.20 -2.81 19.36
C ASP A 304 24.50 -3.98 20.32
N PHE A 305 25.68 -4.62 20.17
CA PHE A 305 26.07 -5.73 21.01
C PHE A 305 26.36 -5.31 22.47
N GLU A 306 26.64 -4.03 22.70
CA GLU A 306 26.86 -3.46 24.05
C GLU A 306 25.53 -3.11 24.73
N GLY A 307 24.41 -3.17 23.99
CA GLY A 307 23.06 -2.87 24.47
C GLY A 307 22.66 -1.41 24.32
N ASN A 308 23.43 -0.58 23.61
CA ASN A 308 23.04 0.79 23.30
C ASN A 308 21.90 0.81 22.29
N ASN A 309 20.96 1.73 22.45
CA ASN A 309 19.83 1.86 21.55
C ASN A 309 20.27 2.46 20.20
N LEU A 310 20.01 1.76 19.11
CA LEU A 310 20.25 2.21 17.72
C LEU A 310 18.96 2.64 17.00
N GLY A 311 17.79 2.25 17.52
CA GLY A 311 16.53 2.53 16.86
C GLY A 311 15.39 1.59 17.26
N VAL A 312 14.41 1.44 16.36
CA VAL A 312 13.15 0.72 16.66
C VAL A 312 12.67 -0.09 15.46
N VAL A 313 12.14 -1.28 15.73
CA VAL A 313 11.43 -2.11 14.76
C VAL A 313 10.06 -1.50 14.45
N THR A 314 9.74 -1.37 13.18
CA THR A 314 8.44 -0.86 12.72
C THR A 314 7.52 -1.96 12.23
N SER A 315 8.07 -2.99 11.58
CA SER A 315 7.33 -4.17 11.11
C SER A 315 8.17 -5.42 11.24
N GLY A 316 7.53 -6.57 11.46
CA GLY A 316 8.24 -7.84 11.51
C GLY A 316 7.33 -9.05 11.41
N THR A 317 7.77 -10.07 10.70
CA THR A 317 7.04 -11.31 10.49
C THR A 317 7.96 -12.51 10.30
N GLN A 318 7.41 -13.71 10.43
CA GLN A 318 8.00 -14.91 9.84
C GLN A 318 7.59 -14.93 8.36
N SER A 319 8.57 -14.75 7.45
CA SER A 319 8.30 -14.81 6.01
C SER A 319 7.88 -16.22 5.60
N PRO A 320 6.68 -16.38 5.00
CA PRO A 320 6.27 -17.69 4.49
C PRO A 320 7.10 -18.16 3.30
N SER A 321 7.53 -17.24 2.41
CA SER A 321 8.35 -17.58 1.23
C SER A 321 9.77 -18.01 1.62
N LEU A 322 10.41 -17.27 2.53
CA LEU A 322 11.83 -17.47 2.87
C LEU A 322 12.04 -18.44 4.04
N GLY A 323 10.99 -18.74 4.81
CA GLY A 323 11.12 -19.52 6.05
C GLY A 323 11.97 -18.83 7.14
N LYS A 324 12.16 -17.53 7.04
CA LYS A 324 13.00 -16.72 7.92
C LYS A 324 12.19 -15.60 8.56
N ALA A 325 12.62 -15.17 9.75
CA ALA A 325 12.07 -13.98 10.37
C ALA A 325 12.75 -12.73 9.79
N ILE A 326 11.94 -11.82 9.26
CA ILE A 326 12.34 -10.57 8.62
C ILE A 326 11.63 -9.38 9.26
N GLY A 327 12.16 -8.19 9.08
CA GLY A 327 11.54 -6.97 9.57
C GLY A 327 12.06 -5.70 8.92
N LEU A 328 11.33 -4.62 9.16
CA LEU A 328 11.73 -3.25 8.89
C LEU A 328 11.94 -2.51 10.20
N GLY A 329 12.85 -1.56 10.21
CA GLY A 329 13.07 -0.71 11.38
C GLY A 329 13.95 0.49 11.07
N TYR A 330 13.79 1.54 11.86
CA TYR A 330 14.69 2.69 11.79
C TYR A 330 15.93 2.43 12.62
N VAL A 331 17.10 2.71 12.02
CA VAL A 331 18.38 2.72 12.71
C VAL A 331 19.11 4.04 12.44
N GLU A 332 20.07 4.40 13.28
CA GLU A 332 21.00 5.50 12.99
C GLU A 332 21.61 5.34 11.59
N ALA A 333 21.72 6.43 10.84
CA ALA A 333 22.13 6.38 9.43
C ALA A 333 23.50 5.74 9.20
N ASN A 334 24.44 5.86 10.17
CA ASN A 334 25.75 5.24 10.15
C ASN A 334 25.71 3.71 10.39
N ARG A 335 24.57 3.17 10.85
CA ARG A 335 24.33 1.73 11.09
C ARG A 335 23.49 1.08 9.99
N ALA A 336 23.06 1.83 8.99
CA ALA A 336 22.15 1.38 7.94
C ALA A 336 22.83 0.60 6.79
N ALA A 337 24.13 0.36 6.83
CA ALA A 337 24.84 -0.36 5.78
C ALA A 337 24.42 -1.85 5.75
N ILE A 338 24.27 -2.37 4.54
CA ILE A 338 23.99 -3.81 4.32
C ILE A 338 25.10 -4.63 4.99
N ASP A 339 24.73 -5.78 5.55
CA ASP A 339 25.54 -6.71 6.32
C ASP A 339 25.95 -6.22 7.73
N ASN A 340 25.58 -5.01 8.14
CA ASN A 340 25.78 -4.59 9.52
C ASN A 340 24.97 -5.48 10.47
N GLU A 341 25.64 -5.92 11.54
CA GLU A 341 25.01 -6.64 12.64
C GLU A 341 24.26 -5.65 13.54
N ILE A 342 23.05 -6.03 13.90
CA ILE A 342 22.18 -5.36 14.86
C ILE A 342 21.57 -6.41 15.79
N PHE A 343 21.01 -5.98 16.90
CA PHE A 343 20.37 -6.86 17.86
C PHE A 343 18.96 -6.38 18.14
N ILE A 344 18.01 -7.32 18.12
CA ILE A 344 16.60 -7.02 18.43
C ILE A 344 16.35 -7.44 19.88
N SER A 345 15.89 -6.50 20.69
CA SER A 345 15.55 -6.75 22.10
C SER A 345 14.18 -7.43 22.19
N ILE A 346 14.18 -8.75 22.41
CA ILE A 346 12.97 -9.54 22.57
C ILE A 346 12.93 -10.12 23.98
N ARG A 347 11.97 -9.71 24.80
CA ARG A 347 11.81 -10.17 26.20
C ARG A 347 13.12 -10.07 27.00
N ASN A 348 13.80 -8.92 26.89
CA ASN A 348 15.09 -8.64 27.54
C ASN A 348 16.28 -9.51 27.07
N THR A 349 16.14 -10.19 25.94
CA THR A 349 17.23 -10.92 25.30
C THR A 349 17.61 -10.21 24.00
N LEU A 350 18.89 -9.97 23.77
CA LEU A 350 19.40 -9.43 22.53
C LEU A 350 19.57 -10.58 21.53
N LEU A 351 18.75 -10.61 20.52
CA LEU A 351 18.82 -11.60 19.45
C LEU A 351 19.45 -10.99 18.21
N LYS A 352 20.45 -11.66 17.68
CA LYS A 352 21.24 -11.21 16.54
C LYS A 352 20.41 -11.15 15.28
N ALA A 353 20.56 -10.05 14.55
CA ALA A 353 19.99 -9.81 13.24
C ALA A 353 21.00 -9.10 12.34
N LYS A 354 20.71 -9.03 11.06
CA LYS A 354 21.57 -8.41 10.06
C LYS A 354 20.76 -7.50 9.13
N VAL A 355 21.29 -6.31 8.85
CA VAL A 355 20.71 -5.41 7.84
C VAL A 355 20.86 -6.04 6.46
N VAL A 356 19.78 -6.09 5.71
CA VAL A 356 19.74 -6.69 4.37
C VAL A 356 19.11 -5.74 3.36
N LYS A 357 19.31 -6.03 2.07
CA LYS A 357 18.65 -5.33 0.99
C LYS A 357 17.15 -5.71 0.96
N VAL A 358 16.30 -4.76 0.59
CA VAL A 358 14.90 -4.99 0.22
C VAL A 358 14.74 -4.82 -1.30
N PRO A 359 13.83 -5.56 -1.98
CA PRO A 359 13.03 -6.68 -1.42
C PRO A 359 13.87 -7.76 -0.77
N PHE A 360 13.26 -8.52 0.16
CA PHE A 360 13.94 -9.64 0.84
C PHE A 360 14.10 -10.88 -0.05
N GLU A 361 13.37 -10.95 -1.16
CA GLU A 361 13.42 -12.01 -2.18
C GLU A 361 14.53 -11.78 -3.21
#